data_a06786da7b832dd0ed3f493e3c6cb6c5
#
_entry.id   a06786da7b832dd0ed3f493e3c6cb6c5
#
_cell.length_a   1.000
_cell.length_b   1.000
_cell.length_c   1.000
_cell.angle_alpha   90.00
_cell.angle_beta   90.00
_cell.angle_gamma   90.00
#
_symmetry.space_group_name_H-M   'P 1'
#
loop_
_entity.id
_entity.type
_entity.pdbx_description
1 polymer ?
#
loop_
_entity_poly.entity_id
_entity_poly.type
_entity_poly.pdbx_seq_one_letter_code
_entity_poly.pdbx_strand_id
1 'polypeptide(L)'
;VNLVINHYDGGYQAGRYFRELGHKKALCIADNFICMDKERIKGFRKAFEQGETYRWKIPKTEKERMCFYEDNYMQLLKNSVTAVFAVSDFYALEFMRFLQGKNLRIPEDIQIIGFDDNMASRESNPSLTTIHQEANLRAKTAIECLEAMRDGTEYKPQIVLPVDLIKGESTRKL
;
A
#
# COMPACT_ATOMS: atom_id res chain seq x y z
N VAL A 1 -3.37 -24.82 -9.51
CA VAL A 1 -4.14 -23.55 -9.40
C VAL A 1 -3.26 -22.46 -8.89
N ASN A 2 -3.29 -21.29 -9.53
CA ASN A 2 -2.62 -20.08 -9.06
C ASN A 2 -3.68 -19.11 -8.54
N LEU A 3 -3.77 -18.95 -7.22
CA LEU A 3 -4.70 -18.05 -6.55
C LEU A 3 -3.93 -16.80 -6.11
N VAL A 4 -4.23 -15.67 -6.74
CA VAL A 4 -3.55 -14.38 -6.50
C VAL A 4 -4.56 -13.28 -6.22
N ILE A 5 -4.13 -12.22 -5.53
CA ILE A 5 -4.91 -10.98 -5.39
C ILE A 5 -4.55 -10.01 -6.53
N ASN A 6 -5.44 -9.07 -6.81
CA ASN A 6 -5.22 -8.06 -7.85
C ASN A 6 -4.32 -6.92 -7.33
N HIS A 7 -3.01 -7.20 -7.25
CA HIS A 7 -2.00 -6.23 -6.77
C HIS A 7 -1.97 -4.94 -7.59
N TYR A 8 -2.12 -5.05 -8.92
CA TYR A 8 -2.16 -3.88 -9.80
C TYR A 8 -3.34 -2.98 -9.47
N ASP A 9 -4.53 -3.57 -9.34
CA ASP A 9 -5.75 -2.81 -9.06
C ASP A 9 -5.70 -2.14 -7.69
N GLY A 10 -5.16 -2.82 -6.67
CA GLY A 10 -4.97 -2.21 -5.35
C GLY A 10 -4.07 -0.97 -5.41
N GLY A 11 -2.94 -1.06 -6.10
CA GLY A 11 -2.10 0.11 -6.35
C GLY A 11 -2.83 1.21 -7.14
N TYR A 12 -3.61 0.81 -8.15
CA TYR A 12 -4.39 1.75 -8.97
C TYR A 12 -5.44 2.50 -8.12
N GLN A 13 -6.16 1.81 -7.25
CA GLN A 13 -7.13 2.43 -6.33
C GLN A 13 -6.45 3.44 -5.40
N ALA A 14 -5.28 3.13 -4.82
CA ALA A 14 -4.51 4.05 -3.99
C ALA A 14 -4.07 5.31 -4.75
N GLY A 15 -3.51 5.15 -5.95
CA GLY A 15 -3.09 6.27 -6.78
C GLY A 15 -4.25 7.15 -7.24
N ARG A 16 -5.37 6.55 -7.64
CA ARG A 16 -6.61 7.25 -7.98
C ARG A 16 -7.13 8.06 -6.80
N TYR A 17 -7.17 7.46 -5.62
CA TYR A 17 -7.67 8.11 -4.43
C TYR A 17 -6.83 9.34 -4.05
N PHE A 18 -5.50 9.25 -4.04
CA PHE A 18 -4.65 10.43 -3.82
C PHE A 18 -4.85 11.53 -4.86
N ARG A 19 -5.06 11.17 -6.12
CA ARG A 19 -5.40 12.16 -7.17
C ARG A 19 -6.74 12.85 -6.89
N GLU A 20 -7.76 12.10 -6.50
CA GLU A 20 -9.09 12.62 -6.12
C GLU A 20 -9.02 13.56 -4.91
N LEU A 21 -8.11 13.28 -3.98
CA LEU A 21 -7.83 14.17 -2.83
C LEU A 21 -7.06 15.45 -3.22
N GLY A 22 -6.52 15.53 -4.42
CA GLY A 22 -5.85 16.74 -4.94
C GLY A 22 -4.32 16.70 -4.89
N HIS A 23 -3.71 15.59 -4.45
CA HIS A 23 -2.25 15.48 -4.40
C HIS A 23 -1.60 15.57 -5.79
N LYS A 24 -0.44 16.22 -5.85
CA LYS A 24 0.36 16.40 -7.07
C LYS A 24 1.68 15.64 -7.04
N LYS A 25 2.19 15.34 -5.85
CA LYS A 25 3.45 14.63 -5.65
C LYS A 25 3.27 13.53 -4.62
N ALA A 26 3.72 12.34 -4.95
CA ALA A 26 3.61 11.17 -4.10
C ALA A 26 4.93 10.39 -4.02
N LEU A 27 5.16 9.74 -2.89
CA LEU A 27 6.23 8.78 -2.66
C LEU A 27 5.67 7.37 -2.63
N CYS A 28 6.30 6.44 -3.33
CA CYS A 28 6.09 5.00 -3.15
C CYS A 28 7.23 4.39 -2.34
N ILE A 29 6.92 3.67 -1.26
CA ILE A 29 7.88 2.98 -0.39
C ILE A 29 7.76 1.47 -0.56
N ALA A 30 8.89 0.80 -0.84
CA ALA A 30 9.00 -0.66 -0.90
C ALA A 30 10.42 -1.12 -0.53
N ASP A 31 10.58 -2.31 0.04
CA ASP A 31 11.89 -2.93 0.26
C ASP A 31 12.47 -3.53 -1.03
N ASN A 32 11.60 -3.82 -1.98
CA ASN A 32 11.98 -4.27 -3.31
C ASN A 32 11.02 -3.71 -4.38
N PHE A 33 11.34 -3.93 -5.67
CA PHE A 33 10.49 -3.54 -6.80
C PHE A 33 10.28 -4.72 -7.76
N ILE A 34 10.09 -5.91 -7.21
CA ILE A 34 9.85 -7.16 -7.94
C ILE A 34 8.50 -7.76 -7.53
N CYS A 35 8.05 -8.75 -8.30
CA CYS A 35 6.82 -9.50 -8.00
C CYS A 35 5.61 -8.61 -7.67
N MET A 36 4.99 -8.84 -6.54
CA MET A 36 3.75 -8.18 -6.09
C MET A 36 3.93 -6.67 -5.90
N ASP A 37 5.04 -6.23 -5.30
CA ASP A 37 5.31 -4.82 -5.05
C ASP A 37 5.47 -4.03 -6.34
N LYS A 38 6.08 -4.65 -7.37
CA LYS A 38 6.16 -4.07 -8.71
C LYS A 38 4.78 -3.81 -9.29
N GLU A 39 3.85 -4.75 -9.18
CA GLU A 39 2.50 -4.59 -9.71
C GLU A 39 1.70 -3.54 -8.91
N ARG A 40 1.84 -3.50 -7.57
CA ARG A 40 1.24 -2.45 -6.71
C ARG A 40 1.71 -1.05 -7.15
N ILE A 41 3.03 -0.86 -7.29
CA ILE A 41 3.61 0.44 -7.69
C ILE A 41 3.27 0.79 -9.13
N LYS A 42 3.22 -0.18 -10.04
CA LYS A 42 2.81 0.03 -11.44
C LYS A 42 1.37 0.53 -11.53
N GLY A 43 0.45 -0.10 -10.80
CA GLY A 43 -0.95 0.34 -10.70
C GLY A 43 -1.06 1.76 -10.13
N PHE A 44 -0.37 2.03 -9.02
CA PHE A 44 -0.33 3.36 -8.40
C PHE A 44 0.13 4.44 -9.39
N ARG A 45 1.27 4.23 -10.02
CA ARG A 45 1.83 5.19 -10.99
C ARG A 45 0.92 5.42 -12.20
N LYS A 46 0.23 4.38 -12.67
CA LYS A 46 -0.73 4.52 -13.76
C LYS A 46 -1.90 5.41 -13.38
N ALA A 47 -2.46 5.25 -12.19
CA ALA A 47 -3.55 6.09 -11.71
C ALA A 47 -3.09 7.52 -11.36
N PHE A 48 -1.82 7.69 -10.98
CA PHE A 48 -1.21 8.97 -10.58
C PHE A 48 -0.36 9.61 -11.71
N GLU A 49 -0.55 9.22 -12.97
CA GLU A 49 0.30 9.61 -14.11
C GLU A 49 0.37 11.12 -14.39
N GLN A 50 -0.62 11.90 -13.93
CA GLN A 50 -0.62 13.37 -14.03
C GLN A 50 0.16 14.05 -12.90
N GLY A 51 0.61 13.29 -11.90
CA GLY A 51 1.42 13.75 -10.78
C GLY A 51 2.86 13.26 -10.87
N GLU A 52 3.70 13.81 -10.01
CA GLU A 52 5.09 13.40 -9.87
C GLU A 52 5.20 12.26 -8.83
N THR A 53 5.88 11.17 -9.18
CA THR A 53 6.03 10.00 -8.30
C THR A 53 7.49 9.73 -8.00
N TYR A 54 7.85 9.81 -6.72
CA TYR A 54 9.14 9.39 -6.17
C TYR A 54 9.08 7.92 -5.73
N ARG A 55 10.22 7.26 -5.65
CA ARG A 55 10.31 5.87 -5.20
C ARG A 55 11.48 5.71 -4.23
N TRP A 56 11.20 5.15 -3.08
CA TRP A 56 12.21 4.72 -2.12
C TRP A 56 12.28 3.21 -2.06
N LYS A 57 13.46 2.68 -2.34
CA LYS A 57 13.82 1.32 -2.00
C LYS A 57 14.43 1.33 -0.61
N ILE A 58 13.66 0.91 0.37
CA ILE A 58 14.07 0.93 1.77
C ILE A 58 14.89 -0.31 2.13
N PRO A 59 15.82 -0.21 3.10
CA PRO A 59 16.57 -1.35 3.62
C PRO A 59 15.70 -2.43 4.28
N LYS A 60 16.24 -3.64 4.42
CA LYS A 60 15.49 -4.76 4.99
C LYS A 60 15.37 -4.72 6.51
N THR A 61 16.40 -4.26 7.21
CA THR A 61 16.40 -4.22 8.67
C THR A 61 15.80 -2.92 9.20
N GLU A 62 15.09 -2.98 10.32
CA GLU A 62 14.47 -1.81 10.95
C GLU A 62 15.50 -0.71 11.25
N LYS A 63 16.65 -1.09 11.82
CA LYS A 63 17.72 -0.13 12.16
C LYS A 63 18.19 0.65 10.92
N GLU A 64 18.43 -0.04 9.81
CA GLU A 64 18.86 0.60 8.56
C GLU A 64 17.75 1.45 7.95
N ARG A 65 16.46 1.02 8.08
CA ARG A 65 15.33 1.84 7.61
C ARG A 65 15.20 3.14 8.41
N MET A 66 15.38 3.09 9.74
CA MET A 66 15.35 4.32 10.56
C MET A 66 16.44 5.29 10.14
N CYS A 67 17.68 4.84 9.91
CA CYS A 67 18.76 5.67 9.39
C CYS A 67 18.39 6.22 7.99
N PHE A 68 17.87 5.38 7.11
CA PHE A 68 17.47 5.79 5.77
C PHE A 68 16.37 6.86 5.79
N TYR A 69 15.36 6.72 6.66
CA TYR A 69 14.31 7.73 6.81
C TYR A 69 14.88 9.05 7.34
N GLU A 70 15.78 8.99 8.34
CA GLU A 70 16.45 10.17 8.89
C GLU A 70 17.23 10.95 7.82
N ASP A 71 17.95 10.25 6.97
CA ASP A 71 18.78 10.87 5.92
C ASP A 71 17.95 11.48 4.78
N ASN A 72 16.70 11.00 4.56
CA ASN A 72 15.94 11.32 3.35
C ASN A 72 14.65 12.13 3.57
N TYR A 73 14.04 12.14 4.78
CA TYR A 73 12.72 12.76 4.97
C TYR A 73 12.73 14.28 4.71
N MET A 74 13.81 14.97 5.01
CA MET A 74 13.90 16.41 4.74
C MET A 74 13.87 16.73 3.23
N GLN A 75 14.43 15.85 2.40
CA GLN A 75 14.33 16.00 0.94
C GLN A 75 12.91 15.79 0.44
N LEU A 76 12.16 14.89 1.07
CA LEU A 76 10.74 14.68 0.79
C LEU A 76 9.95 15.98 1.02
N LEU A 77 10.16 16.64 2.16
CA LEU A 77 9.50 17.89 2.50
C LEU A 77 9.89 19.03 1.55
N LYS A 78 11.19 19.17 1.25
CA LYS A 78 11.68 20.16 0.26
C LYS A 78 11.05 19.98 -1.12
N ASN A 79 10.78 18.75 -1.52
CA ASN A 79 10.10 18.43 -2.78
C ASN A 79 8.58 18.63 -2.70
N SER A 80 8.04 19.05 -1.56
CA SER A 80 6.59 19.21 -1.33
C SER A 80 5.78 17.93 -1.61
N VAL A 81 6.32 16.77 -1.23
CA VAL A 81 5.60 15.50 -1.29
C VAL A 81 4.65 15.44 -0.10
N THR A 82 3.37 15.26 -0.37
CA THR A 82 2.30 15.24 0.65
C THR A 82 1.54 13.93 0.70
N ALA A 83 1.84 12.99 -0.19
CA ALA A 83 1.21 11.67 -0.28
C ALA A 83 2.26 10.57 -0.25
N VAL A 84 2.02 9.52 0.51
CA VAL A 84 2.89 8.35 0.62
C VAL A 84 2.07 7.07 0.42
N PHE A 85 2.45 6.26 -0.55
CA PHE A 85 1.94 4.91 -0.74
C PHE A 85 3.02 3.90 -0.33
N ALA A 86 2.79 3.17 0.74
CA ALA A 86 3.63 2.05 1.13
C ALA A 86 3.03 0.74 0.65
N VAL A 87 3.86 -0.14 0.10
CA VAL A 87 3.40 -1.43 -0.46
C VAL A 87 2.86 -2.40 0.58
N SER A 88 3.00 -2.10 1.87
CA SER A 88 2.36 -2.86 2.96
C SER A 88 2.02 -1.95 4.13
N ASP A 89 1.06 -2.35 4.95
CA ASP A 89 0.71 -1.66 6.19
C ASP A 89 1.88 -1.61 7.17
N PHE A 90 2.73 -2.63 7.17
CA PHE A 90 3.92 -2.66 8.02
C PHE A 90 4.83 -1.45 7.76
N TYR A 91 5.18 -1.20 6.50
CA TYR A 91 6.01 -0.04 6.14
C TYR A 91 5.27 1.28 6.27
N ALA A 92 3.96 1.30 6.00
CA ALA A 92 3.14 2.49 6.20
C ALA A 92 3.12 2.94 7.66
N LEU A 93 2.85 2.02 8.59
CA LEU A 93 2.79 2.29 10.03
C LEU A 93 4.16 2.65 10.63
N GLU A 94 5.22 1.97 10.18
CA GLU A 94 6.58 2.27 10.60
C GLU A 94 6.97 3.70 10.19
N PHE A 95 6.73 4.06 8.93
CA PHE A 95 7.03 5.40 8.42
C PHE A 95 6.15 6.48 9.04
N MET A 96 4.86 6.19 9.25
CA MET A 96 3.94 7.09 9.95
C MET A 96 4.45 7.43 11.36
N ARG A 97 4.86 6.42 12.12
CA ARG A 97 5.44 6.57 13.46
C ARG A 97 6.73 7.40 13.45
N PHE A 98 7.59 7.15 12.45
CA PHE A 98 8.82 7.95 12.25
C PHE A 98 8.48 9.43 12.01
N LEU A 99 7.54 9.74 11.11
CA LEU A 99 7.14 11.12 10.80
C LEU A 99 6.50 11.82 12.01
N GLN A 100 5.65 11.13 12.76
CA GLN A 100 5.07 11.66 14.00
C GLN A 100 6.17 11.97 15.04
N GLY A 101 7.21 11.15 15.14
CA GLY A 101 8.40 11.41 15.96
C GLY A 101 9.19 12.66 15.52
N LYS A 102 9.00 13.14 14.29
CA LYS A 102 9.53 14.40 13.76
C LYS A 102 8.55 15.57 13.87
N ASN A 103 7.46 15.41 14.64
CA ASN A 103 6.38 16.39 14.80
C ASN A 103 5.63 16.71 13.49
N LEU A 104 5.66 15.81 12.51
CA LEU A 104 4.83 15.90 11.31
C LEU A 104 3.47 15.26 11.60
N ARG A 105 2.42 15.97 11.24
CA ARG A 105 1.04 15.55 11.49
C ARG A 105 0.51 14.72 10.34
N ILE A 106 -0.16 13.64 10.69
CA ILE A 106 -0.86 12.78 9.74
C ILE A 106 -2.36 12.88 10.08
N PRO A 107 -3.21 13.29 9.17
CA PRO A 107 -3.01 13.51 7.72
C PRO A 107 -2.65 14.97 7.31
N GLU A 108 -2.42 15.90 8.24
CA GLU A 108 -2.34 17.34 7.94
C GLU A 108 -1.15 17.71 7.05
N ASP A 109 0.04 17.20 7.37
CA ASP A 109 1.27 17.56 6.67
C ASP A 109 1.62 16.51 5.60
N ILE A 110 1.39 15.22 5.91
CA ILE A 110 1.59 14.10 4.99
C ILE A 110 0.42 13.12 5.14
N GLN A 111 -0.05 12.57 4.04
CA GLN A 111 -1.08 11.54 4.01
C GLN A 111 -0.46 10.20 3.61
N ILE A 112 -0.95 9.10 4.20
CA ILE A 112 -0.35 7.77 4.01
C ILE A 112 -1.43 6.75 3.66
N ILE A 113 -1.14 5.93 2.65
CA ILE A 113 -1.93 4.74 2.30
C ILE A 113 -1.02 3.52 2.39
N GLY A 114 -1.52 2.47 3.04
CA GLY A 114 -0.88 1.16 3.13
C GLY A 114 -1.51 0.12 2.19
N PHE A 115 -1.19 -1.14 2.48
CA PHE A 115 -1.74 -2.30 1.79
C PHE A 115 -1.77 -3.46 2.77
N ASP A 116 -2.85 -4.20 2.87
CA ASP A 116 -3.14 -5.47 3.56
C ASP A 116 -4.36 -5.40 4.49
N ASP A 117 -4.72 -4.21 5.05
CA ASP A 117 -5.80 -3.99 6.03
C ASP A 117 -5.67 -4.92 7.25
N ASN A 118 -4.49 -4.94 7.85
CA ASN A 118 -4.25 -5.73 9.05
C ASN A 118 -4.82 -5.04 10.33
N MET A 119 -4.88 -5.77 11.44
CA MET A 119 -5.43 -5.24 12.69
C MET A 119 -4.68 -3.99 13.18
N ALA A 120 -3.35 -3.96 13.05
CA ALA A 120 -2.54 -2.83 13.47
C ALA A 120 -2.86 -1.54 12.68
N SER A 121 -3.25 -1.66 11.40
CA SER A 121 -3.65 -0.51 10.58
C SER A 121 -4.97 0.11 11.05
N ARG A 122 -5.89 -0.71 11.55
CA ARG A 122 -7.19 -0.26 12.09
C ARG A 122 -7.06 0.37 13.48
N GLU A 123 -6.13 -0.14 14.29
CA GLU A 123 -5.90 0.29 15.68
C GLU A 123 -4.87 1.43 15.78
N SER A 124 -4.21 1.82 14.68
CA SER A 124 -3.26 2.93 14.67
C SER A 124 -3.95 4.28 14.90
N ASN A 125 -3.18 5.27 15.33
CA ASN A 125 -3.66 6.64 15.51
C ASN A 125 -2.75 7.63 14.75
N PRO A 126 -3.30 8.25 13.64
CA PRO A 126 -4.60 7.99 13.03
C PRO A 126 -4.73 6.59 12.45
N SER A 127 -5.96 6.08 12.28
CA SER A 127 -6.21 4.81 11.60
C SER A 127 -5.77 4.88 10.14
N LEU A 128 -5.13 3.82 9.65
CA LEU A 128 -4.49 3.83 8.34
C LEU A 128 -5.52 3.59 7.22
N THR A 129 -5.54 4.45 6.22
CA THR A 129 -6.16 4.15 4.92
C THR A 129 -5.34 3.07 4.23
N THR A 130 -5.98 1.99 3.77
CA THR A 130 -5.26 0.82 3.26
C THR A 130 -6.04 0.07 2.19
N ILE A 131 -5.38 -0.86 1.50
CA ILE A 131 -6.02 -1.77 0.55
C ILE A 131 -6.34 -3.09 1.25
N HIS A 132 -7.63 -3.41 1.35
CA HIS A 132 -8.13 -4.63 1.95
C HIS A 132 -7.95 -5.84 1.03
N GLN A 133 -7.54 -6.96 1.63
CA GLN A 133 -7.51 -8.27 1.01
C GLN A 133 -8.48 -9.19 1.76
N GLU A 134 -9.53 -9.69 1.09
CA GLU A 134 -10.52 -10.53 1.74
C GLU A 134 -9.96 -11.96 2.01
N ALA A 135 -9.44 -12.14 3.22
CA ALA A 135 -8.79 -13.38 3.63
C ALA A 135 -9.76 -14.58 3.64
N ASN A 136 -11.04 -14.37 4.03
CA ASN A 136 -12.03 -15.43 4.06
C ASN A 136 -12.37 -15.91 2.65
N LEU A 137 -12.55 -14.97 1.71
CA LEU A 137 -12.77 -15.31 0.30
C LEU A 137 -11.59 -16.10 -0.25
N ARG A 138 -10.36 -15.68 0.07
CA ARG A 138 -9.14 -16.39 -0.36
C ARG A 138 -9.07 -17.80 0.18
N ALA A 139 -9.36 -17.99 1.47
CA ALA A 139 -9.39 -19.33 2.11
C ALA A 139 -10.47 -20.21 1.50
N LYS A 140 -11.70 -19.70 1.35
CA LYS A 140 -12.83 -20.42 0.73
C LYS A 140 -12.50 -20.85 -0.69
N THR A 141 -12.01 -19.93 -1.53
CA THR A 141 -11.65 -20.22 -2.92
C THR A 141 -10.52 -21.25 -3.01
N ALA A 142 -9.54 -21.21 -2.10
CA ALA A 142 -8.48 -22.21 -2.06
C ALA A 142 -9.03 -23.62 -1.75
N ILE A 143 -9.94 -23.72 -0.79
CA ILE A 143 -10.60 -25.00 -0.43
C ILE A 143 -11.42 -25.53 -1.62
N GLU A 144 -12.25 -24.70 -2.24
CA GLU A 144 -13.03 -25.07 -3.43
C GLU A 144 -12.15 -25.58 -4.58
N CYS A 145 -11.01 -24.95 -4.81
CA CYS A 145 -10.03 -25.42 -5.81
C CYS A 145 -9.45 -26.81 -5.45
N LEU A 146 -9.09 -27.01 -4.18
CA LEU A 146 -8.56 -28.30 -3.72
C LEU A 146 -9.59 -29.43 -3.83
N GLU A 147 -10.86 -29.16 -3.50
CA GLU A 147 -11.97 -30.11 -3.66
C GLU A 147 -12.18 -30.46 -5.14
N ALA A 148 -12.22 -29.45 -6.02
CA ALA A 148 -12.35 -29.69 -7.46
C ALA A 148 -11.20 -30.54 -8.02
N MET A 149 -9.97 -30.29 -7.58
CA MET A 149 -8.79 -31.10 -7.96
C MET A 149 -8.90 -32.54 -7.46
N ARG A 150 -9.36 -32.75 -6.21
CA ARG A 150 -9.57 -34.09 -5.63
C ARG A 150 -10.62 -34.87 -6.40
N ASP A 151 -11.72 -34.21 -6.75
CA ASP A 151 -12.90 -34.86 -7.36
C ASP A 151 -12.78 -34.95 -8.89
N GLY A 152 -11.68 -34.46 -9.46
CA GLY A 152 -11.43 -34.49 -10.92
C GLY A 152 -12.37 -33.58 -11.73
N THR A 153 -12.98 -32.57 -11.06
CA THR A 153 -13.86 -31.61 -11.71
C THR A 153 -13.06 -30.44 -12.30
N GLU A 154 -13.70 -29.69 -13.21
CA GLU A 154 -13.04 -28.56 -13.86
C GLU A 154 -12.79 -27.42 -12.86
N TYR A 155 -11.61 -26.82 -12.93
CA TYR A 155 -11.23 -25.62 -12.18
C TYR A 155 -10.43 -24.64 -13.04
N LYS A 156 -10.47 -23.36 -12.66
CA LYS A 156 -9.69 -22.33 -13.35
C LYS A 156 -8.21 -22.45 -12.95
N PRO A 157 -7.28 -22.47 -13.92
CA PRO A 157 -5.85 -22.55 -13.63
C PRO A 157 -5.30 -21.32 -12.89
N GLN A 158 -5.96 -20.18 -13.07
CA GLN A 158 -5.64 -18.93 -12.37
C GLN A 158 -6.92 -18.22 -11.91
N ILE A 159 -6.93 -17.80 -10.65
CA ILE A 159 -8.02 -17.02 -10.04
C ILE A 159 -7.39 -15.75 -9.47
N VAL A 160 -7.92 -14.59 -9.87
CA VAL A 160 -7.50 -13.28 -9.36
C VAL A 160 -8.60 -12.75 -8.45
N LEU A 161 -8.30 -12.58 -7.17
CA LEU A 161 -9.24 -12.05 -6.19
C LEU A 161 -9.22 -10.51 -6.18
N PRO A 162 -10.39 -9.88 -6.00
CA PRO A 162 -10.51 -8.44 -5.91
C PRO A 162 -9.86 -7.90 -4.61
N VAL A 163 -9.63 -6.60 -4.59
CA VAL A 163 -9.18 -5.84 -3.44
C VAL A 163 -9.94 -4.51 -3.39
N ASP A 164 -10.08 -3.91 -2.21
CA ASP A 164 -10.83 -2.69 -2.01
C ASP A 164 -10.07 -1.69 -1.14
N LEU A 165 -10.19 -0.39 -1.46
CA LEU A 165 -9.64 0.67 -0.63
C LEU A 165 -10.55 0.91 0.58
N ILE A 166 -10.00 0.75 1.78
CA ILE A 166 -10.64 1.08 3.06
C ILE A 166 -10.10 2.42 3.55
N LYS A 167 -11.00 3.38 3.74
CA LYS A 167 -10.64 4.73 4.20
C LYS A 167 -10.48 4.74 5.72
N GLY A 168 -9.31 5.18 6.17
CA GLY A 168 -8.99 5.52 7.53
C GLY A 168 -8.78 7.03 7.69
N GLU A 169 -8.22 7.42 8.83
CA GLU A 169 -7.98 8.82 9.20
C GLU A 169 -6.62 9.34 8.71
N SER A 170 -5.75 8.47 8.18
CA SER A 170 -4.43 8.86 7.63
C SER A 170 -4.51 9.61 6.30
N THR A 171 -5.71 9.82 5.77
CA THR A 171 -5.98 10.58 4.54
C THR A 171 -7.18 11.49 4.71
N ARG A 172 -7.16 12.64 4.03
CA ARG A 172 -8.27 13.61 4.01
C ARG A 172 -8.28 14.40 2.70
N LYS A 173 -9.39 15.06 2.42
CA LYS A 173 -9.44 16.03 1.31
C LYS A 173 -8.51 17.22 1.61
N LEU A 174 -7.72 17.65 0.61
CA LEU A 174 -6.86 18.84 0.66
C LEU A 174 -7.71 20.13 0.59
#